data_9b71e3542a45f3451a1fac03ba67b93a
#
_entry.id   9b71e3542a45f3451a1fac03ba67b93a
#
_cell.length_a   1.000
_cell.length_b   1.000
_cell.length_c   1.000
_cell.angle_alpha   90.00
_cell.angle_beta   90.00
_cell.angle_gamma   90.00
#
_symmetry.space_group_name_H-M   'P 1'
#
loop_
_entity.id
_entity.type
_entity.pdbx_description
1 polymer ?
#
loop_
_entity_poly.entity_id
_entity_poly.type
_entity_poly.pdbx_seq_one_letter_code
_entity_poly.pdbx_strand_id
1 'polypeptide(L)'
;VKTTEMSVSSLTAKEIKKIPQLLGETDIVRTLTLLPGVSTVGEASSGFNVRGGNADQNLILLDEAPVYSSSHLFGFFSIFNADAVRDVTLYKGGMPANFGGRLSSVLEVNMNEGNLKQIKVKGGIGAISSRLTVEGPIKKDKGSFIISGRRTYIDLIMKAAIPDSSPFAGSGYFFYDVNAKLNYKLSSKDRIYLSAYYGKDIFSFKDQNGGFKVEMPWGNGIAALRWNHLFTSK
;
A
#
# COMPACT_ATOMS: atom_id res chain seq x y z
N VAL A 1 16.87 -17.51 7.41
CA VAL A 1 16.50 -18.80 6.81
C VAL A 1 16.89 -18.73 5.35
N LYS A 2 17.86 -19.56 4.91
CA LYS A 2 18.16 -19.70 3.48
C LYS A 2 16.98 -20.49 2.88
N THR A 3 16.11 -19.81 2.16
CA THR A 3 15.07 -20.45 1.37
C THR A 3 15.74 -21.05 0.13
N THR A 4 15.33 -22.26 -0.22
CA THR A 4 15.76 -22.94 -1.46
C THR A 4 15.09 -22.34 -2.71
N GLU A 5 14.18 -21.40 -2.52
CA GLU A 5 13.45 -20.73 -3.59
C GLU A 5 14.36 -19.72 -4.32
N MET A 6 14.71 -20.03 -5.55
CA MET A 6 15.47 -19.14 -6.40
C MET A 6 14.61 -17.96 -6.86
N SER A 7 15.20 -16.76 -6.88
CA SER A 7 14.54 -15.55 -7.41
C SER A 7 13.45 -14.95 -6.52
N VAL A 8 13.42 -15.25 -5.23
CA VAL A 8 12.56 -14.63 -4.25
C VAL A 8 13.32 -13.55 -3.47
N SER A 9 12.72 -12.40 -3.27
CA SER A 9 13.28 -11.31 -2.46
C SER A 9 12.22 -10.88 -1.44
N SER A 10 12.57 -10.93 -0.15
CA SER A 10 11.68 -10.47 0.92
C SER A 10 12.31 -9.29 1.66
N LEU A 11 11.51 -8.27 1.93
CA LEU A 11 11.90 -7.06 2.66
C LEU A 11 10.91 -6.81 3.79
N THR A 12 11.43 -6.57 4.98
CA THR A 12 10.61 -6.14 6.12
C THR A 12 10.32 -4.64 6.05
N ALA A 13 9.23 -4.19 6.65
CA ALA A 13 8.92 -2.76 6.73
C ALA A 13 10.04 -1.96 7.42
N LYS A 14 10.82 -2.58 8.31
CA LYS A 14 11.98 -1.93 8.96
C LYS A 14 13.11 -1.66 7.98
N GLU A 15 13.36 -2.56 7.05
CA GLU A 15 14.38 -2.40 5.99
C GLU A 15 13.93 -1.35 4.98
N ILE A 16 12.67 -1.41 4.57
CA ILE A 16 12.06 -0.43 3.65
C ILE A 16 12.17 1.01 4.21
N LYS A 17 11.89 1.21 5.49
CA LYS A 17 11.96 2.52 6.15
C LYS A 17 13.37 3.10 6.28
N LYS A 18 14.42 2.29 6.09
CA LYS A 18 15.82 2.77 6.08
C LYS A 18 16.24 3.38 4.74
N ILE A 19 15.48 3.13 3.69
CA ILE A 19 15.76 3.64 2.36
C ILE A 19 15.35 5.11 2.28
N PRO A 20 16.09 5.96 1.55
CA PRO A 20 15.75 7.37 1.38
C PRO A 20 14.32 7.56 0.87
N GLN A 21 13.59 8.44 1.53
CA GLN A 21 12.18 8.68 1.28
C GLN A 21 12.01 9.86 0.31
N LEU A 22 11.08 9.73 -0.63
CA LEU A 22 10.71 10.84 -1.49
C LEU A 22 9.69 11.73 -0.78
N LEU A 23 10.04 13.01 -0.57
CA LEU A 23 9.18 14.01 0.08
C LEU A 23 8.65 13.59 1.47
N GLY A 24 9.37 12.70 2.16
CA GLY A 24 8.98 12.17 3.47
C GLY A 24 8.02 10.99 3.44
N GLU A 25 7.70 10.46 2.25
CA GLU A 25 6.88 9.26 2.08
C GLU A 25 7.74 8.03 1.77
N THR A 26 7.52 6.97 2.56
CA THR A 26 8.13 5.66 2.30
C THR A 26 7.32 4.91 1.25
N ASP A 27 7.86 4.77 0.04
CA ASP A 27 7.21 4.03 -1.02
C ASP A 27 7.76 2.61 -1.13
N ILE A 28 6.90 1.63 -0.87
CA ILE A 28 7.25 0.21 -0.88
C ILE A 28 7.58 -0.26 -2.29
N VAL A 29 6.79 0.11 -3.27
CA VAL A 29 6.99 -0.34 -4.66
C VAL A 29 8.27 0.25 -5.23
N ARG A 30 8.53 1.52 -4.97
CA ARG A 30 9.79 2.17 -5.38
C ARG A 30 11.01 1.52 -4.73
N THR A 31 10.90 1.04 -3.50
CA THR A 31 11.97 0.28 -2.84
C THR A 31 12.31 -1.01 -3.60
N LEU A 32 11.31 -1.68 -4.19
CA LEU A 32 11.53 -2.91 -4.96
C LEU A 32 12.34 -2.67 -6.24
N THR A 33 12.30 -1.48 -6.81
CA THR A 33 13.09 -1.16 -8.03
C THR A 33 14.59 -1.09 -7.78
N LEU A 34 15.02 -1.09 -6.52
CA LEU A 34 16.43 -1.24 -6.13
C LEU A 34 16.92 -2.69 -6.16
N LEU A 35 15.99 -3.66 -6.30
CA LEU A 35 16.34 -5.07 -6.37
C LEU A 35 16.84 -5.47 -7.78
N PRO A 36 17.83 -6.37 -7.89
CA PRO A 36 18.30 -6.84 -9.17
C PRO A 36 17.18 -7.46 -10.02
N GLY A 37 17.10 -7.04 -11.29
CA GLY A 37 16.09 -7.51 -12.24
C GLY A 37 14.71 -6.87 -12.10
N VAL A 38 14.62 -5.78 -11.35
CA VAL A 38 13.43 -4.93 -11.25
C VAL A 38 13.77 -3.55 -11.78
N SER A 39 12.93 -2.98 -12.62
CA SER A 39 13.08 -1.63 -13.17
C SER A 39 11.79 -0.82 -13.01
N THR A 40 11.91 0.48 -13.03
CA THR A 40 10.75 1.40 -13.04
C THR A 40 10.09 1.42 -14.41
N VAL A 41 8.78 1.66 -14.45
CA VAL A 41 8.04 1.92 -15.71
C VAL A 41 8.35 3.32 -16.25
N GLY A 42 8.75 4.25 -15.37
CA GLY A 42 9.13 5.63 -15.68
C GLY A 42 9.64 6.34 -14.43
N GLU A 43 10.31 7.48 -14.61
CA GLU A 43 11.00 8.19 -13.51
C GLU A 43 10.07 8.63 -12.36
N ALA A 44 8.80 8.87 -12.65
CA ALA A 44 7.80 9.30 -11.67
C ALA A 44 6.71 8.25 -11.43
N SER A 45 6.94 6.96 -11.79
CA SER A 45 5.93 5.91 -11.67
C SER A 45 6.26 4.96 -10.53
N SER A 46 5.26 4.59 -9.73
CA SER A 46 5.31 3.46 -8.79
C SER A 46 5.03 2.11 -9.46
N GLY A 47 4.87 2.07 -10.78
CA GLY A 47 4.85 0.83 -11.56
C GLY A 47 6.25 0.23 -11.64
N PHE A 48 6.34 -1.09 -11.70
CA PHE A 48 7.60 -1.80 -11.85
C PHE A 48 7.51 -2.91 -12.87
N ASN A 49 8.62 -3.15 -13.56
CA ASN A 49 8.82 -4.23 -14.51
C ASN A 49 9.79 -5.25 -13.92
N VAL A 50 9.54 -6.54 -14.10
CA VAL A 50 10.40 -7.60 -13.62
C VAL A 50 10.92 -8.40 -14.80
N ARG A 51 12.25 -8.48 -14.93
CA ARG A 51 12.95 -9.29 -15.96
C ARG A 51 12.43 -9.06 -17.38
N GLY A 52 12.11 -7.80 -17.71
CA GLY A 52 11.61 -7.42 -19.05
C GLY A 52 10.12 -7.64 -19.25
N GLY A 53 9.38 -8.14 -18.25
CA GLY A 53 7.92 -8.18 -18.30
C GLY A 53 7.31 -6.79 -18.07
N ASN A 54 6.10 -6.56 -18.58
CA ASN A 54 5.37 -5.31 -18.40
C ASN A 54 4.72 -5.20 -17.03
N ALA A 55 4.39 -3.97 -16.60
CA ALA A 55 3.81 -3.71 -15.28
C ALA A 55 2.46 -4.41 -15.06
N ASP A 56 1.63 -4.56 -16.09
CA ASP A 56 0.35 -5.24 -16.07
C ASP A 56 0.48 -6.77 -15.93
N GLN A 57 1.68 -7.31 -16.15
CA GLN A 57 1.99 -8.73 -16.01
C GLN A 57 2.42 -9.12 -14.59
N ASN A 58 2.47 -8.19 -13.66
CA ASN A 58 2.75 -8.46 -12.26
C ASN A 58 1.46 -8.69 -11.48
N LEU A 59 1.40 -9.77 -10.70
CA LEU A 59 0.33 -9.99 -9.73
C LEU A 59 0.71 -9.28 -8.42
N ILE A 60 -0.14 -8.36 -8.00
CA ILE A 60 0.06 -7.63 -6.75
C ILE A 60 -1.04 -8.06 -5.78
N LEU A 61 -0.65 -8.51 -4.60
CA LEU A 61 -1.54 -9.00 -3.58
C LEU A 61 -1.37 -8.20 -2.27
N LEU A 62 -2.47 -7.83 -1.66
CA LEU A 62 -2.50 -7.29 -0.30
C LEU A 62 -3.24 -8.29 0.60
N ASP A 63 -2.52 -8.91 1.54
CA ASP A 63 -3.06 -10.01 2.37
C ASP A 63 -3.83 -11.06 1.54
N GLU A 64 -3.20 -11.55 0.45
CA GLU A 64 -3.73 -12.54 -0.49
C GLU A 64 -4.84 -12.03 -1.45
N ALA A 65 -5.38 -10.83 -1.25
CA ALA A 65 -6.36 -10.24 -2.16
C ALA A 65 -5.69 -9.48 -3.31
N PRO A 66 -6.15 -9.67 -4.56
CA PRO A 66 -5.55 -9.01 -5.72
C PRO A 66 -5.82 -7.50 -5.72
N VAL A 67 -4.77 -6.74 -6.05
CA VAL A 67 -4.77 -5.30 -6.19
C VAL A 67 -4.71 -4.95 -7.67
N TYR A 68 -5.72 -4.27 -8.20
CA TYR A 68 -5.77 -3.89 -9.62
C TYR A 68 -5.05 -2.56 -9.90
N SER A 69 -5.19 -1.57 -9.03
CA SER A 69 -4.45 -0.32 -9.11
C SER A 69 -3.58 -0.18 -7.86
N SER A 70 -2.27 -0.25 -8.03
CA SER A 70 -1.31 -0.24 -6.92
C SER A 70 -0.77 1.14 -6.59
N SER A 71 -1.34 2.20 -7.19
CA SER A 71 -0.79 3.54 -7.07
C SER A 71 -1.84 4.64 -6.96
N HIS A 72 -1.43 5.74 -6.33
CA HIS A 72 -2.06 7.04 -6.31
C HIS A 72 -1.35 8.02 -7.25
N LEU A 73 -1.97 9.17 -7.57
CA LEU A 73 -1.41 10.25 -8.38
C LEU A 73 -0.81 9.72 -9.70
N PHE A 74 -1.63 9.00 -10.47
CA PHE A 74 -1.22 8.47 -11.78
C PHE A 74 0.08 7.63 -11.75
N GLY A 75 0.36 6.98 -10.62
CA GLY A 75 1.56 6.16 -10.47
C GLY A 75 2.66 6.76 -9.60
N PHE A 76 2.49 7.95 -9.05
CA PHE A 76 3.56 8.63 -8.31
C PHE A 76 3.80 8.06 -6.91
N PHE A 77 2.75 7.59 -6.23
CA PHE A 77 2.83 6.96 -4.91
C PHE A 77 2.16 5.61 -4.90
N SER A 78 2.73 4.64 -4.20
CA SER A 78 2.07 3.37 -3.97
C SER A 78 0.92 3.49 -2.98
N ILE A 79 -0.07 2.61 -3.11
CA ILE A 79 -1.19 2.52 -2.17
C ILE A 79 -0.76 1.95 -0.81
N PHE A 80 0.41 1.36 -0.71
CA PHE A 80 0.86 0.65 0.47
C PHE A 80 1.42 1.60 1.52
N ASN A 81 0.72 1.73 2.64
CA ASN A 81 1.20 2.49 3.79
C ASN A 81 2.22 1.66 4.57
N ALA A 82 3.48 2.12 4.61
CA ALA A 82 4.58 1.43 5.28
C ALA A 82 4.39 1.24 6.80
N ASP A 83 3.46 1.96 7.44
CA ASP A 83 3.13 1.76 8.85
C ASP A 83 2.14 0.60 9.05
N ALA A 84 1.32 0.29 8.04
CA ALA A 84 0.38 -0.83 8.04
C ALA A 84 1.02 -2.14 7.55
N VAL A 85 2.10 -2.07 6.76
CA VAL A 85 2.77 -3.22 6.17
C VAL A 85 3.76 -3.85 7.15
N ARG A 86 3.81 -5.18 7.19
CA ARG A 86 4.77 -6.00 7.94
C ARG A 86 5.99 -6.36 7.10
N ASP A 87 5.74 -6.94 5.95
CA ASP A 87 6.75 -7.40 4.99
C ASP A 87 6.19 -7.43 3.58
N VAL A 88 7.08 -7.46 2.61
CA VAL A 88 6.78 -7.69 1.21
C VAL A 88 7.65 -8.79 0.67
N THR A 89 7.08 -9.64 -0.19
CA THR A 89 7.80 -10.71 -0.86
C THR A 89 7.56 -10.60 -2.36
N LEU A 90 8.66 -10.51 -3.12
CA LEU A 90 8.64 -10.44 -4.57
C LEU A 90 9.19 -11.74 -5.16
N TYR A 91 8.34 -12.47 -5.87
CA TYR A 91 8.69 -13.64 -6.67
C TYR A 91 8.98 -13.19 -8.10
N LYS A 92 10.25 -13.24 -8.49
CA LYS A 92 10.73 -12.81 -9.83
C LYS A 92 10.81 -13.97 -10.84
N GLY A 93 10.38 -15.15 -10.45
CA GLY A 93 10.37 -16.40 -11.21
C GLY A 93 10.26 -17.58 -10.26
N GLY A 94 9.96 -18.77 -10.78
CA GLY A 94 9.72 -19.95 -9.94
C GLY A 94 8.50 -19.75 -9.02
N MET A 95 7.45 -19.12 -9.53
CA MET A 95 6.26 -18.82 -8.76
C MET A 95 5.61 -20.10 -8.24
N PRO A 96 5.26 -20.16 -6.92
CA PRO A 96 4.48 -21.27 -6.38
C PRO A 96 3.16 -21.50 -7.13
N ALA A 97 2.71 -22.75 -7.19
CA ALA A 97 1.52 -23.16 -7.97
C ALA A 97 0.20 -22.53 -7.49
N ASN A 98 0.17 -21.97 -6.28
CA ASN A 98 -0.99 -21.25 -5.74
C ASN A 98 -1.17 -19.85 -6.35
N PHE A 99 -0.18 -19.33 -7.07
CA PHE A 99 -0.28 -18.06 -7.78
C PHE A 99 -0.53 -18.28 -9.27
N GLY A 100 -1.41 -17.48 -9.86
CA GLY A 100 -1.74 -17.55 -11.27
C GLY A 100 -2.28 -16.22 -11.80
N GLY A 101 -2.62 -16.21 -13.11
CA GLY A 101 -3.27 -15.07 -13.75
C GLY A 101 -2.36 -13.92 -14.16
N ARG A 102 -1.02 -14.00 -13.89
CA ARG A 102 -0.02 -13.04 -14.34
C ARG A 102 1.26 -13.76 -14.77
N LEU A 103 2.03 -13.14 -15.66
CA LEU A 103 3.13 -13.80 -16.38
C LEU A 103 4.53 -13.43 -15.88
N SER A 104 4.71 -12.26 -15.26
CA SER A 104 6.05 -11.73 -14.95
C SER A 104 6.47 -12.00 -13.50
N SER A 105 5.69 -11.52 -12.54
CA SER A 105 6.05 -11.64 -11.13
C SER A 105 4.83 -11.68 -10.21
N VAL A 106 5.07 -12.05 -8.94
CA VAL A 106 4.09 -11.90 -7.86
C VAL A 106 4.69 -11.05 -6.76
N LEU A 107 4.00 -9.99 -6.39
CA LEU A 107 4.28 -9.16 -5.23
C LEU A 107 3.25 -9.45 -4.15
N GLU A 108 3.66 -10.08 -3.07
CA GLU A 108 2.86 -10.23 -1.85
C GLU A 108 3.18 -9.12 -0.86
N VAL A 109 2.16 -8.39 -0.43
CA VAL A 109 2.26 -7.37 0.62
C VAL A 109 1.45 -7.85 1.81
N ASN A 110 2.13 -8.10 2.91
CA ASN A 110 1.51 -8.58 4.14
C ASN A 110 1.33 -7.44 5.14
N MET A 111 0.11 -7.25 5.64
CA MET A 111 -0.18 -6.25 6.66
C MET A 111 0.21 -6.73 8.05
N ASN A 112 0.56 -5.76 8.91
CA ASN A 112 0.73 -5.99 10.35
C ASN A 112 -0.59 -6.49 10.96
N GLU A 113 -0.47 -7.38 11.96
CA GLU A 113 -1.63 -7.93 12.66
C GLU A 113 -2.10 -7.06 13.84
N GLY A 114 -1.35 -6.01 14.18
CA GLY A 114 -1.59 -5.19 15.36
C GLY A 114 -1.01 -5.78 16.65
N ASN A 115 -1.18 -5.07 17.75
CA ASN A 115 -0.60 -5.42 19.04
C ASN A 115 -1.60 -6.17 19.93
N LEU A 116 -1.23 -7.37 20.39
CA LEU A 116 -2.08 -8.22 21.25
C LEU A 116 -2.15 -7.77 22.71
N LYS A 117 -1.25 -6.89 23.16
CA LYS A 117 -1.07 -6.58 24.60
C LYS A 117 -1.51 -5.19 25.00
N GLN A 118 -1.23 -4.19 24.16
CA GLN A 118 -1.45 -2.79 24.48
C GLN A 118 -1.79 -1.97 23.24
N ILE A 119 -2.50 -0.88 23.44
CA ILE A 119 -2.75 0.11 22.38
C ILE A 119 -1.44 0.84 22.09
N LYS A 120 -1.12 0.98 20.80
CA LYS A 120 -0.04 1.80 20.30
C LYS A 120 -0.57 2.74 19.23
N VAL A 121 -0.06 3.97 19.27
CA VAL A 121 -0.36 4.99 18.27
C VAL A 121 0.95 5.43 17.66
N LYS A 122 0.99 5.50 16.34
CA LYS A 122 2.10 6.03 15.55
C LYS A 122 1.54 7.07 14.60
N GLY A 123 2.24 8.15 14.41
CA GLY A 123 1.86 9.18 13.46
C GLY A 123 3.06 9.85 12.85
N GLY A 124 2.86 10.53 11.74
CA GLY A 124 3.88 11.31 11.07
C GLY A 124 3.24 12.40 10.21
N ILE A 125 3.90 13.55 10.19
CA ILE A 125 3.57 14.68 9.33
C ILE A 125 4.79 14.89 8.43
N GLY A 126 4.64 14.68 7.15
CA GLY A 126 5.63 14.91 6.12
C GLY A 126 5.38 16.22 5.37
N ALA A 127 6.19 16.51 4.36
CA ALA A 127 6.06 17.72 3.55
C ALA A 127 4.74 17.78 2.76
N ILE A 128 4.23 16.61 2.32
CA ILE A 128 3.07 16.52 1.42
C ILE A 128 1.94 15.63 1.95
N SER A 129 2.15 14.93 3.04
CA SER A 129 1.17 13.98 3.59
C SER A 129 1.26 13.87 5.11
N SER A 130 0.18 13.41 5.71
CA SER A 130 0.13 12.98 7.11
C SER A 130 -0.43 11.58 7.20
N ARG A 131 0.05 10.83 8.20
CA ARG A 131 -0.40 9.46 8.47
C ARG A 131 -0.60 9.23 9.96
N LEU A 132 -1.54 8.37 10.29
CA LEU A 132 -1.85 7.95 11.64
C LEU A 132 -2.16 6.46 11.64
N THR A 133 -1.55 5.74 12.56
CA THR A 133 -1.77 4.30 12.76
C THR A 133 -2.09 4.04 14.23
N VAL A 134 -3.17 3.33 14.45
CA VAL A 134 -3.61 2.87 15.76
C VAL A 134 -3.68 1.35 15.73
N GLU A 135 -3.03 0.70 16.69
CA GLU A 135 -3.05 -0.75 16.83
C GLU A 135 -3.29 -1.15 18.30
N GLY A 136 -3.94 -2.26 18.53
CA GLY A 136 -4.19 -2.72 19.89
C GLY A 136 -4.94 -4.04 19.98
N PRO A 137 -5.16 -4.55 21.21
CA PRO A 137 -5.90 -5.77 21.42
C PRO A 137 -7.41 -5.53 21.29
N ILE A 138 -8.11 -6.43 20.57
CA ILE A 138 -9.56 -6.61 20.67
C ILE A 138 -9.84 -7.36 22.00
N LYS A 139 -9.06 -8.41 22.22
CA LYS A 139 -9.00 -9.15 23.48
C LYS A 139 -7.54 -9.56 23.71
N LYS A 140 -6.99 -9.22 24.88
CA LYS A 140 -5.59 -9.51 25.21
C LYS A 140 -5.25 -10.97 24.91
N ASP A 141 -4.12 -11.17 24.22
CA ASP A 141 -3.55 -12.47 23.84
C ASP A 141 -4.44 -13.34 22.91
N LYS A 142 -5.62 -12.85 22.49
CA LYS A 142 -6.53 -13.58 21.61
C LYS A 142 -6.76 -12.91 20.26
N GLY A 143 -6.85 -11.60 20.23
CA GLY A 143 -7.10 -10.89 18.97
C GLY A 143 -6.63 -9.44 19.04
N SER A 144 -6.26 -8.92 17.88
CA SER A 144 -5.77 -7.56 17.72
C SER A 144 -6.35 -6.89 16.48
N PHE A 145 -6.21 -5.59 16.47
CA PHE A 145 -6.53 -4.76 15.31
C PHE A 145 -5.38 -3.81 14.99
N ILE A 146 -5.34 -3.38 13.74
CA ILE A 146 -4.58 -2.23 13.27
C ILE A 146 -5.45 -1.46 12.30
N ILE A 147 -5.45 -0.14 12.44
CA ILE A 147 -6.07 0.79 11.50
C ILE A 147 -5.04 1.87 11.20
N SER A 148 -4.80 2.11 9.92
CA SER A 148 -3.85 3.12 9.47
C SER A 148 -4.48 3.97 8.39
N GLY A 149 -4.46 5.29 8.57
CA GLY A 149 -4.93 6.25 7.59
C GLY A 149 -3.80 7.16 7.13
N ARG A 150 -3.88 7.59 5.87
CA ARG A 150 -2.98 8.56 5.26
C ARG A 150 -3.78 9.53 4.39
N ARG A 151 -3.38 10.82 4.38
CA ARG A 151 -3.90 11.84 3.48
C ARG A 151 -2.77 12.73 3.01
N THR A 152 -2.75 13.02 1.71
CA THR A 152 -1.93 14.08 1.14
C THR A 152 -2.67 15.42 1.18
N TYR A 153 -1.90 16.50 1.21
CA TYR A 153 -2.42 17.87 1.18
C TYR A 153 -1.77 18.72 0.09
N ILE A 154 -1.49 18.08 -1.05
CA ILE A 154 -0.99 18.75 -2.26
C ILE A 154 -1.98 19.82 -2.73
N ASP A 155 -3.29 19.58 -2.57
CA ASP A 155 -4.37 20.53 -2.80
C ASP A 155 -4.18 21.85 -2.01
N LEU A 156 -3.79 21.76 -0.74
CA LEU A 156 -3.55 22.91 0.12
C LEU A 156 -2.28 23.65 -0.28
N ILE A 157 -1.23 22.91 -0.65
CA ILE A 157 0.04 23.48 -1.11
C ILE A 157 -0.17 24.21 -2.45
N MET A 158 -0.88 23.59 -3.38
CA MET A 158 -1.21 24.19 -4.66
C MET A 158 -2.04 25.48 -4.48
N LYS A 159 -3.03 25.44 -3.59
CA LYS A 159 -3.84 26.62 -3.26
C LYS A 159 -3.02 27.78 -2.68
N ALA A 160 -1.99 27.48 -1.90
CA ALA A 160 -1.10 28.50 -1.35
C ALA A 160 -0.04 29.02 -2.35
N ALA A 161 0.38 28.17 -3.31
CA ALA A 161 1.43 28.48 -4.25
C ALA A 161 0.94 29.10 -5.56
N ILE A 162 -0.30 28.80 -5.97
CA ILE A 162 -0.89 29.32 -7.22
C ILE A 162 -1.64 30.63 -6.91
N PRO A 163 -1.22 31.78 -7.49
CA PRO A 163 -1.92 33.06 -7.30
C PRO A 163 -3.38 32.99 -7.78
N ASP A 164 -4.27 33.69 -7.11
CA ASP A 164 -5.69 33.76 -7.47
C ASP A 164 -5.95 34.29 -8.89
N SER A 165 -5.01 35.05 -9.43
CA SER A 165 -5.04 35.54 -10.82
C SER A 165 -4.66 34.49 -11.86
N SER A 166 -4.16 33.32 -11.46
CA SER A 166 -3.78 32.25 -12.38
C SER A 166 -5.01 31.58 -12.99
N PRO A 167 -4.98 31.21 -14.27
CA PRO A 167 -6.03 30.39 -14.89
C PRO A 167 -6.28 29.07 -14.16
N PHE A 168 -5.29 28.56 -13.44
CA PHE A 168 -5.33 27.30 -12.71
C PHE A 168 -5.70 27.46 -11.22
N ALA A 169 -6.03 28.67 -10.77
CA ALA A 169 -6.40 28.93 -9.38
C ALA A 169 -7.63 28.10 -8.98
N GLY A 170 -7.51 27.40 -7.87
CA GLY A 170 -8.54 26.45 -7.37
C GLY A 170 -8.47 25.05 -7.99
N SER A 171 -7.46 24.76 -8.84
CA SER A 171 -7.12 23.39 -9.21
C SER A 171 -6.34 22.73 -8.10
N GLY A 172 -6.45 21.42 -7.96
CA GLY A 172 -5.76 20.69 -6.91
C GLY A 172 -5.84 19.18 -7.06
N TYR A 173 -5.02 18.52 -6.27
CA TYR A 173 -5.01 17.07 -6.17
C TYR A 173 -4.76 16.65 -4.73
N PHE A 174 -5.49 15.65 -4.27
CA PHE A 174 -5.18 14.93 -3.04
C PHE A 174 -5.65 13.49 -3.13
N PHE A 175 -5.06 12.65 -2.31
CA PHE A 175 -5.61 11.32 -2.04
C PHE A 175 -5.67 11.06 -0.54
N TYR A 176 -6.49 10.11 -0.18
CA TYR A 176 -6.49 9.51 1.14
C TYR A 176 -6.66 8.00 1.03
N ASP A 177 -6.09 7.30 1.99
CA ASP A 177 -6.27 5.86 2.12
C ASP A 177 -6.42 5.42 3.57
N VAL A 178 -7.09 4.30 3.75
CA VAL A 178 -7.27 3.63 5.03
C VAL A 178 -7.00 2.15 4.84
N ASN A 179 -6.16 1.62 5.71
CA ASN A 179 -5.88 0.20 5.85
C ASN A 179 -6.41 -0.27 7.19
N ALA A 180 -7.08 -1.41 7.24
CA ALA A 180 -7.56 -2.03 8.46
C ALA A 180 -7.31 -3.53 8.43
N LYS A 181 -6.83 -4.10 9.55
CA LYS A 181 -6.74 -5.54 9.72
C LYS A 181 -7.17 -5.93 11.12
N LEU A 182 -7.98 -6.95 11.20
CA LEU A 182 -8.41 -7.60 12.43
C LEU A 182 -7.95 -9.04 12.40
N ASN A 183 -7.51 -9.56 13.53
CA ASN A 183 -7.31 -10.98 13.70
C ASN A 183 -7.88 -11.44 15.04
N TYR A 184 -8.41 -12.64 15.06
CA TYR A 184 -8.98 -13.21 16.26
C TYR A 184 -8.82 -14.73 16.31
N LYS A 185 -8.25 -15.22 17.42
CA LYS A 185 -8.13 -16.65 17.72
C LYS A 185 -9.42 -17.12 18.37
N LEU A 186 -10.24 -17.86 17.62
CA LEU A 186 -11.51 -18.42 18.10
C LEU A 186 -11.27 -19.62 19.03
N SER A 187 -10.35 -20.51 18.64
CA SER A 187 -9.98 -21.71 19.41
C SER A 187 -8.47 -21.95 19.31
N SER A 188 -7.97 -23.06 19.87
CA SER A 188 -6.59 -23.49 19.67
C SER A 188 -6.28 -23.86 18.22
N LYS A 189 -7.31 -24.20 17.43
CA LYS A 189 -7.20 -24.63 16.04
C LYS A 189 -7.68 -23.61 15.02
N ASP A 190 -8.46 -22.60 15.44
CA ASP A 190 -9.15 -21.68 14.55
C ASP A 190 -8.71 -20.25 14.74
N ARG A 191 -8.36 -19.59 13.64
CA ARG A 191 -8.06 -18.16 13.61
C ARG A 191 -8.71 -17.51 12.39
N ILE A 192 -9.32 -16.36 12.61
CA ILE A 192 -9.94 -15.54 11.56
C ILE A 192 -9.11 -14.26 11.38
N TYR A 193 -8.97 -13.84 10.12
CA TYR A 193 -8.39 -12.57 9.71
C TYR A 193 -9.36 -11.84 8.79
N LEU A 194 -9.52 -10.57 9.02
CA LEU A 194 -10.23 -9.65 8.13
C LEU A 194 -9.28 -8.51 7.80
N SER A 195 -8.96 -8.35 6.52
CA SER A 195 -8.14 -7.26 6.01
C SER A 195 -8.98 -6.41 5.07
N ALA A 196 -8.81 -5.09 5.13
CA ALA A 196 -9.48 -4.16 4.25
C ALA A 196 -8.55 -3.00 3.88
N TYR A 197 -8.70 -2.52 2.66
CA TYR A 197 -8.10 -1.31 2.14
C TYR A 197 -9.16 -0.50 1.41
N TYR A 198 -9.13 0.80 1.61
CA TYR A 198 -9.89 1.75 0.81
C TYR A 198 -9.02 2.97 0.53
N GLY A 199 -8.90 3.34 -0.74
CA GLY A 199 -8.17 4.52 -1.17
C GLY A 199 -8.92 5.27 -2.25
N LYS A 200 -8.86 6.61 -2.20
CA LYS A 200 -9.49 7.49 -3.17
C LYS A 200 -8.57 8.64 -3.52
N ASP A 201 -8.44 8.88 -4.81
CA ASP A 201 -7.78 10.02 -5.43
C ASP A 201 -8.85 11.01 -5.89
N ILE A 202 -8.57 12.30 -5.77
CA ILE A 202 -9.42 13.37 -6.25
C ILE A 202 -8.55 14.40 -6.95
N PHE A 203 -8.70 14.47 -8.26
CA PHE A 203 -8.10 15.50 -9.09
C PHE A 203 -9.17 16.52 -9.47
N SER A 204 -8.94 17.78 -9.18
CA SER A 204 -9.81 18.88 -9.58
C SER A 204 -9.04 19.86 -10.48
N PHE A 205 -9.61 20.17 -11.60
CA PHE A 205 -9.13 21.19 -12.52
C PHE A 205 -10.19 22.28 -12.64
N LYS A 206 -9.77 23.53 -12.48
CA LYS A 206 -10.64 24.69 -12.62
C LYS A 206 -9.96 25.69 -13.54
N ASP A 207 -10.63 26.02 -14.65
CA ASP A 207 -10.27 27.15 -15.50
C ASP A 207 -11.12 28.35 -15.12
N GLN A 208 -10.50 29.39 -14.57
CA GLN A 208 -11.20 30.60 -14.15
C GLN A 208 -11.67 31.44 -15.33
N ASN A 209 -10.97 31.43 -16.47
CA ASN A 209 -11.28 32.23 -17.65
C ASN A 209 -12.43 31.63 -18.48
N GLY A 210 -12.50 30.29 -18.56
CA GLY A 210 -13.53 29.57 -19.32
C GLY A 210 -14.73 29.12 -18.52
N GLY A 211 -14.75 29.30 -17.19
CA GLY A 211 -15.84 28.83 -16.33
C GLY A 211 -15.95 27.30 -16.23
N PHE A 212 -14.93 26.59 -16.68
CA PHE A 212 -14.91 25.13 -16.76
C PHE A 212 -14.31 24.52 -15.48
N LYS A 213 -15.04 23.58 -14.85
CA LYS A 213 -14.57 22.81 -13.72
C LYS A 213 -14.76 21.32 -14.00
N VAL A 214 -13.68 20.56 -13.85
CA VAL A 214 -13.71 19.10 -13.88
C VAL A 214 -13.22 18.57 -12.54
N GLU A 215 -13.91 17.58 -12.02
CA GLU A 215 -13.46 16.77 -10.88
C GLU A 215 -13.47 15.31 -11.30
N MET A 216 -12.34 14.65 -11.15
CA MET A 216 -12.16 13.24 -11.47
C MET A 216 -11.79 12.47 -10.19
N PRO A 217 -12.75 11.81 -9.55
CA PRO A 217 -12.47 10.87 -8.47
C PRO A 217 -12.23 9.48 -9.02
N TRP A 218 -11.21 8.77 -8.50
CA TRP A 218 -11.02 7.34 -8.71
C TRP A 218 -10.46 6.69 -7.45
N GLY A 219 -10.46 5.36 -7.37
CA GLY A 219 -9.93 4.69 -6.18
C GLY A 219 -10.11 3.17 -6.22
N ASN A 220 -9.71 2.54 -5.12
CA ASN A 220 -9.79 1.11 -4.90
C ASN A 220 -10.45 0.80 -3.57
N GLY A 221 -11.23 -0.30 -3.55
CA GLY A 221 -11.68 -0.96 -2.33
C GLY A 221 -11.30 -2.43 -2.39
N ILE A 222 -10.65 -2.93 -1.35
CA ILE A 222 -10.20 -4.33 -1.23
C ILE A 222 -10.63 -4.83 0.14
N ALA A 223 -11.17 -6.05 0.19
CA ALA A 223 -11.45 -6.75 1.42
C ALA A 223 -11.13 -8.24 1.28
N ALA A 224 -10.53 -8.82 2.30
CA ALA A 224 -10.22 -10.23 2.38
C ALA A 224 -10.62 -10.79 3.74
N LEU A 225 -11.31 -11.92 3.72
CA LEU A 225 -11.61 -12.72 4.91
C LEU A 225 -10.89 -14.05 4.78
N ARG A 226 -10.05 -14.37 5.76
CA ARG A 226 -9.31 -15.63 5.82
C ARG A 226 -9.61 -16.35 7.11
N TRP A 227 -9.90 -17.64 6.99
CA TRP A 227 -10.04 -18.56 8.12
C TRP A 227 -8.96 -19.63 8.03
N ASN A 228 -8.16 -19.74 9.08
CA ASN A 228 -7.14 -20.77 9.22
C ASN A 228 -7.63 -21.80 10.22
N HIS A 229 -7.68 -23.07 9.79
CA HIS A 229 -8.03 -24.20 10.64
C HIS A 229 -6.91 -25.25 10.66
N LEU A 230 -6.55 -25.69 11.86
CA LEU A 230 -5.58 -26.77 12.06
C LEU A 230 -6.33 -28.10 12.29
N PHE A 231 -6.34 -28.98 11.31
CA PHE A 231 -7.02 -30.27 11.39
C PHE A 231 -6.33 -31.22 12.39
N THR A 232 -4.99 -31.20 12.45
CA THR A 232 -4.19 -31.99 13.35
C THR A 232 -3.14 -31.15 14.04
N SER A 233 -2.66 -31.59 15.19
CA SER A 233 -1.58 -30.95 15.96
C SER A 233 -0.17 -31.37 15.51
N LYS A 234 -0.04 -31.98 14.34
CA LYS A 234 1.27 -32.39 13.77
C LYS A 234 1.86 -31.30 12.89
#